data_3d82ab1fbcfcee09dccd5bfca8ee03b3
#
_entry.id   3d82ab1fbcfcee09dccd5bfca8ee03b3
#
_cell.length_a   1.000
_cell.length_b   1.000
_cell.length_c   1.000
_cell.angle_alpha   90.00
_cell.angle_beta   90.00
_cell.angle_gamma   90.00
#
_symmetry.space_group_name_H-M   'P 1'
#
loop_
_entity.id
_entity.type
_entity.pdbx_description
1 polymer ?
#
loop_
_entity_poly.entity_id
_entity_poly.type
_entity_poly.pdbx_seq_one_letter_code
_entity_poly.pdbx_strand_id
1 'polypeptide(L)'
;MSAAVTTTDSTSTGEPGHFDFAAYLETSRQRVEQALDGSLGPERPESLREAMRYSLLAGGKRLRPILCLAACELAGGDAALAMPTAVALEMIHTMSLIHDDLPAMDNDDLRRGMPTNHKVYGEANAILAGDALLTRAFEMVALRSPGVPAEQLLKVVGELSLASGAPGLVGGQVVDLECEGKDVDLETLEYIHLHKTGALLRSCVLTGALIAGASDALLAALTTDRKSTRLNSSHSSVSRMPSSA
;
A
#
# COMPACT_ATOMS: atom_id res chain seq x y z
N MET A 1 42.66 25.73 -52.30
CA MET A 1 41.90 26.32 -51.18
C MET A 1 41.12 25.17 -50.55
N SER A 2 41.69 24.65 -49.46
CA SER A 2 41.11 23.49 -48.73
C SER A 2 40.40 24.01 -47.48
N ALA A 3 39.13 23.73 -47.36
CA ALA A 3 38.33 24.11 -46.20
C ALA A 3 38.34 22.91 -45.22
N ALA A 4 38.92 23.14 -44.03
CA ALA A 4 38.93 22.19 -42.94
C ALA A 4 37.53 22.16 -42.29
N VAL A 5 36.92 20.99 -42.24
CA VAL A 5 35.70 20.72 -41.45
C VAL A 5 36.14 20.39 -40.03
N THR A 6 35.82 21.29 -39.10
CA THR A 6 36.00 21.05 -37.67
C THR A 6 34.78 20.33 -37.14
N THR A 7 34.88 19.07 -36.84
CA THR A 7 33.90 18.29 -36.07
C THR A 7 34.09 18.62 -34.60
N THR A 8 33.15 19.36 -34.02
CA THR A 8 33.03 19.52 -32.56
C THR A 8 32.29 18.33 -31.98
N ASP A 9 33.06 17.43 -31.38
CA ASP A 9 32.52 16.31 -30.58
C ASP A 9 32.12 16.87 -29.21
N SER A 10 30.80 17.08 -29.02
CA SER A 10 30.23 17.45 -27.73
C SER A 10 29.77 16.19 -27.01
N THR A 11 30.69 15.47 -26.38
CA THR A 11 30.36 14.48 -25.36
C THR A 11 29.94 15.25 -24.11
N SER A 12 28.61 15.45 -23.95
CA SER A 12 28.04 15.88 -22.67
C SER A 12 28.07 14.71 -21.70
N THR A 13 29.11 14.64 -20.88
CA THR A 13 29.12 13.84 -19.66
C THR A 13 28.18 14.52 -18.66
N GLY A 14 26.87 14.24 -18.76
CA GLY A 14 25.90 14.64 -17.74
C GLY A 14 26.26 13.92 -16.45
N GLU A 15 26.62 14.67 -15.41
CA GLU A 15 26.64 14.13 -14.05
C GLU A 15 25.26 13.48 -13.78
N PRO A 16 25.20 12.31 -13.12
CA PRO A 16 23.93 11.71 -12.76
C PRO A 16 23.15 12.73 -11.91
N GLY A 17 22.04 13.26 -12.46
CA GLY A 17 21.24 14.28 -11.80
C GLY A 17 20.90 13.80 -10.38
N HIS A 18 21.11 14.66 -9.41
CA HIS A 18 20.77 14.37 -8.01
C HIS A 18 19.27 14.02 -7.93
N PHE A 19 18.93 12.76 -7.57
CA PHE A 19 17.56 12.32 -7.40
C PHE A 19 16.99 12.98 -6.13
N ASP A 20 16.00 13.85 -6.30
CA ASP A 20 15.30 14.49 -5.18
C ASP A 20 14.22 13.56 -4.64
N PHE A 21 14.59 12.77 -3.65
CA PHE A 21 13.70 11.82 -3.01
C PHE A 21 12.49 12.50 -2.33
N ALA A 22 12.66 13.66 -1.73
CA ALA A 22 11.58 14.38 -1.06
C ALA A 22 10.54 14.89 -2.08
N ALA A 23 10.99 15.47 -3.18
CA ALA A 23 10.13 15.91 -4.27
C ALA A 23 9.40 14.71 -4.93
N TYR A 24 10.07 13.57 -5.11
CA TYR A 24 9.45 12.35 -5.63
C TYR A 24 8.32 11.84 -4.72
N LEU A 25 8.56 11.77 -3.41
CA LEU A 25 7.55 11.34 -2.45
C LEU A 25 6.33 12.27 -2.46
N GLU A 26 6.55 13.59 -2.44
CA GLU A 26 5.46 14.56 -2.40
C GLU A 26 4.63 14.54 -3.70
N THR A 27 5.29 14.51 -4.86
CA THR A 27 4.61 14.44 -6.16
C THR A 27 3.80 13.13 -6.28
N SER A 28 4.40 12.00 -5.88
CA SER A 28 3.72 10.71 -5.92
C SER A 28 2.54 10.67 -4.94
N ARG A 29 2.69 11.25 -3.75
CA ARG A 29 1.61 11.37 -2.77
C ARG A 29 0.41 12.14 -3.34
N GLN A 30 0.65 13.29 -3.97
CA GLN A 30 -0.41 14.11 -4.59
C GLN A 30 -1.14 13.36 -5.70
N ARG A 31 -0.41 12.65 -6.57
CA ARG A 31 -1.01 11.80 -7.62
C ARG A 31 -1.89 10.70 -7.04
N VAL A 32 -1.42 10.06 -5.97
CA VAL A 32 -2.18 9.02 -5.25
C VAL A 32 -3.44 9.60 -4.60
N GLU A 33 -3.34 10.73 -3.91
CA GLU A 33 -4.52 11.38 -3.28
C GLU A 33 -5.59 11.72 -4.32
N GLN A 34 -5.19 12.25 -5.47
CA GLN A 34 -6.12 12.53 -6.57
C GLN A 34 -6.78 11.25 -7.10
N ALA A 35 -6.01 10.17 -7.26
CA ALA A 35 -6.52 8.89 -7.73
C ALA A 35 -7.47 8.24 -6.71
N LEU A 36 -7.17 8.34 -5.41
CA LEU A 36 -8.03 7.87 -4.32
C LEU A 36 -9.36 8.62 -4.29
N ASP A 37 -9.34 9.95 -4.42
CA ASP A 37 -10.56 10.76 -4.45
C ASP A 37 -11.49 10.38 -5.62
N GLY A 38 -10.91 10.13 -6.79
CA GLY A 38 -11.64 9.68 -7.98
C GLY A 38 -12.04 8.20 -8.01
N SER A 39 -11.57 7.38 -7.04
CA SER A 39 -11.76 5.92 -7.08
C SER A 39 -13.12 5.43 -6.63
N LEU A 40 -13.86 6.24 -5.85
CA LEU A 40 -15.20 5.94 -5.34
C LEU A 40 -16.21 6.84 -6.05
N GLY A 41 -17.03 6.24 -6.91
CA GLY A 41 -18.05 6.91 -7.70
C GLY A 41 -19.32 7.24 -6.90
N PRO A 42 -20.40 7.66 -7.57
CA PRO A 42 -21.67 8.00 -6.93
C PRO A 42 -22.53 6.74 -6.66
N GLU A 43 -21.91 5.69 -6.14
CA GLU A 43 -22.60 4.44 -5.82
C GLU A 43 -23.59 4.61 -4.64
N ARG A 44 -24.66 3.79 -4.67
CA ARG A 44 -25.59 3.67 -3.54
C ARG A 44 -25.31 2.40 -2.73
N PRO A 45 -25.58 2.36 -1.42
CA PRO A 45 -26.14 3.46 -0.61
C PRO A 45 -25.11 4.56 -0.30
N GLU A 46 -25.57 5.80 -0.21
CA GLU A 46 -24.72 6.98 0.05
C GLU A 46 -23.98 6.88 1.38
N SER A 47 -24.64 6.39 2.43
CA SER A 47 -24.04 6.21 3.76
C SER A 47 -22.81 5.27 3.74
N LEU A 48 -22.85 4.20 2.94
CA LEU A 48 -21.72 3.32 2.75
C LEU A 48 -20.55 4.03 2.02
N ARG A 49 -20.87 4.73 0.94
CA ARG A 49 -19.89 5.50 0.17
C ARG A 49 -19.20 6.55 1.04
N GLU A 50 -19.96 7.27 1.86
CA GLU A 50 -19.43 8.29 2.78
C GLU A 50 -18.52 7.65 3.83
N ALA A 51 -18.91 6.52 4.42
CA ALA A 51 -18.08 5.79 5.37
C ALA A 51 -16.75 5.30 4.75
N MET A 52 -16.79 4.77 3.52
CA MET A 52 -15.58 4.39 2.77
C MET A 52 -14.68 5.61 2.51
N ARG A 53 -15.23 6.70 1.99
CA ARG A 53 -14.48 7.93 1.68
C ARG A 53 -13.87 8.56 2.92
N TYR A 54 -14.60 8.61 4.02
CA TYR A 54 -14.16 9.17 5.30
C TYR A 54 -12.81 8.59 5.72
N SER A 55 -12.66 7.28 5.72
CA SER A 55 -11.41 6.63 6.13
C SER A 55 -10.35 6.63 5.02
N LEU A 56 -10.75 6.42 3.76
CA LEU A 56 -9.82 6.36 2.64
C LEU A 56 -9.12 7.71 2.42
N LEU A 57 -9.85 8.82 2.59
CA LEU A 57 -9.37 10.18 2.38
C LEU A 57 -8.90 10.89 3.66
N ALA A 58 -8.83 10.19 4.79
CA ALA A 58 -8.34 10.74 6.07
C ALA A 58 -6.86 11.15 6.09
N GLY A 59 -6.22 11.21 4.92
CA GLY A 59 -4.82 11.56 4.75
C GLY A 59 -3.85 10.43 5.12
N GLY A 60 -2.57 10.74 5.12
CA GLY A 60 -1.50 9.80 5.45
C GLY A 60 -0.28 9.94 4.56
N LYS A 61 0.78 9.18 4.86
CA LYS A 61 2.04 9.19 4.11
C LYS A 61 1.95 8.50 2.75
N ARG A 62 0.91 7.72 2.51
CA ARG A 62 0.69 6.94 1.26
C ARG A 62 1.89 6.10 0.81
N LEU A 63 2.65 5.58 1.76
CA LEU A 63 3.87 4.83 1.44
C LEU A 63 3.60 3.56 0.60
N ARG A 64 2.50 2.85 0.89
CA ARG A 64 2.14 1.61 0.16
C ARG A 64 1.92 1.86 -1.33
N PRO A 65 1.02 2.77 -1.74
CA PRO A 65 0.85 3.10 -3.14
C PRO A 65 2.14 3.67 -3.77
N ILE A 66 2.90 4.52 -3.07
CA ILE A 66 4.16 5.07 -3.59
C ILE A 66 5.19 3.97 -3.86
N LEU A 67 5.32 2.98 -2.98
CA LEU A 67 6.19 1.81 -3.21
C LEU A 67 5.78 1.01 -4.45
N CYS A 68 4.47 0.85 -4.69
CA CYS A 68 3.97 0.19 -5.90
C CYS A 68 4.35 0.96 -7.17
N LEU A 69 4.16 2.28 -7.18
CA LEU A 69 4.54 3.12 -8.32
C LEU A 69 6.05 3.09 -8.57
N ALA A 70 6.85 3.25 -7.51
CA ALA A 70 8.31 3.22 -7.59
C ALA A 70 8.85 1.87 -8.10
N ALA A 71 8.25 0.76 -7.66
CA ALA A 71 8.63 -0.57 -8.13
C ALA A 71 8.28 -0.79 -9.61
N CYS A 72 7.15 -0.25 -10.08
CA CYS A 72 6.79 -0.25 -11.49
C CYS A 72 7.82 0.54 -12.33
N GLU A 73 8.16 1.75 -11.91
CA GLU A 73 9.16 2.59 -12.57
C GLU A 73 10.55 1.94 -12.55
N LEU A 74 10.97 1.34 -11.43
CA LEU A 74 12.23 0.61 -11.30
C LEU A 74 12.31 -0.58 -12.29
N ALA A 75 11.20 -1.25 -12.53
CA ALA A 75 11.09 -2.33 -13.50
C ALA A 75 10.96 -1.83 -14.97
N GLY A 76 11.03 -0.52 -15.21
CA GLY A 76 10.94 0.09 -16.54
C GLY A 76 9.50 0.30 -17.05
N GLY A 77 8.49 0.17 -16.18
CA GLY A 77 7.09 0.40 -16.53
C GLY A 77 6.65 1.86 -16.34
N ASP A 78 5.46 2.16 -16.85
CA ASP A 78 4.81 3.45 -16.59
C ASP A 78 4.00 3.38 -15.29
N ALA A 79 4.32 4.27 -14.34
CA ALA A 79 3.60 4.37 -13.07
C ALA A 79 2.08 4.62 -13.24
N ALA A 80 1.64 5.19 -14.37
CA ALA A 80 0.22 5.38 -14.65
C ALA A 80 -0.53 4.04 -14.78
N LEU A 81 0.13 2.99 -15.31
CA LEU A 81 -0.44 1.64 -15.39
C LEU A 81 -0.56 0.98 -14.02
N ALA A 82 0.33 1.31 -13.08
CA ALA A 82 0.31 0.78 -11.72
C ALA A 82 -0.65 1.55 -10.78
N MET A 83 -1.15 2.72 -11.17
CA MET A 83 -2.00 3.55 -10.32
C MET A 83 -3.26 2.83 -9.80
N PRO A 84 -4.03 2.06 -10.59
CA PRO A 84 -5.17 1.31 -10.07
C PRO A 84 -4.78 0.29 -8.98
N THR A 85 -3.64 -0.40 -9.15
CA THR A 85 -3.09 -1.32 -8.15
C THR A 85 -2.60 -0.58 -6.90
N ALA A 86 -1.97 0.58 -7.06
CA ALA A 86 -1.55 1.44 -5.95
C ALA A 86 -2.76 1.91 -5.11
N VAL A 87 -3.85 2.31 -5.76
CA VAL A 87 -5.13 2.64 -5.11
C VAL A 87 -5.71 1.43 -4.38
N ALA A 88 -5.70 0.24 -5.01
CA ALA A 88 -6.18 -1.00 -4.40
C ALA A 88 -5.42 -1.35 -3.11
N LEU A 89 -4.11 -1.20 -3.10
CA LEU A 89 -3.27 -1.43 -1.91
C LEU A 89 -3.63 -0.50 -0.74
N GLU A 90 -3.93 0.77 -1.02
CA GLU A 90 -4.37 1.70 0.01
C GLU A 90 -5.79 1.40 0.48
N MET A 91 -6.68 0.92 -0.39
CA MET A 91 -8.02 0.44 -0.01
C MET A 91 -7.93 -0.75 0.95
N ILE A 92 -7.09 -1.76 0.64
CA ILE A 92 -6.86 -2.91 1.52
C ILE A 92 -6.27 -2.45 2.87
N HIS A 93 -5.31 -1.54 2.85
CA HIS A 93 -4.76 -0.98 4.09
C HIS A 93 -5.81 -0.21 4.88
N THR A 94 -6.66 0.59 4.23
CA THR A 94 -7.72 1.35 4.89
C THR A 94 -8.77 0.42 5.48
N MET A 95 -9.17 -0.64 4.77
CA MET A 95 -10.03 -1.69 5.30
C MET A 95 -9.48 -2.25 6.60
N SER A 96 -8.19 -2.63 6.62
CA SER A 96 -7.59 -3.20 7.83
C SER A 96 -7.60 -2.22 9.01
N LEU A 97 -7.42 -0.92 8.78
CA LEU A 97 -7.51 0.09 9.82
C LEU A 97 -8.93 0.28 10.35
N ILE A 98 -9.95 0.28 9.46
CA ILE A 98 -11.35 0.39 9.87
C ILE A 98 -11.74 -0.78 10.76
N HIS A 99 -11.34 -2.01 10.39
CA HIS A 99 -11.65 -3.22 11.16
C HIS A 99 -10.85 -3.29 12.46
N ASP A 100 -9.58 -2.89 12.48
CA ASP A 100 -8.75 -2.82 13.67
C ASP A 100 -9.36 -1.89 14.75
N ASP A 101 -9.96 -0.78 14.32
CA ASP A 101 -10.53 0.22 15.23
C ASP A 101 -11.84 -0.24 15.92
N LEU A 102 -12.48 -1.32 15.45
CA LEU A 102 -13.78 -1.78 15.98
C LEU A 102 -13.69 -2.19 17.46
N PRO A 103 -14.82 -2.09 18.21
CA PRO A 103 -14.86 -2.50 19.62
C PRO A 103 -14.50 -3.97 19.87
N ALA A 104 -14.70 -4.85 18.89
CA ALA A 104 -14.31 -6.26 18.96
C ALA A 104 -12.83 -6.52 18.67
N MET A 105 -12.07 -5.47 18.34
CA MET A 105 -10.65 -5.50 17.97
C MET A 105 -9.87 -4.58 18.93
N ASP A 106 -9.17 -3.55 18.42
CA ASP A 106 -8.38 -2.62 19.25
C ASP A 106 -9.25 -1.62 20.06
N ASN A 107 -10.52 -1.45 19.69
CA ASN A 107 -11.47 -0.51 20.30
C ASN A 107 -10.96 0.93 20.38
N ASP A 108 -10.38 1.42 19.31
CA ASP A 108 -9.83 2.76 19.22
C ASP A 108 -10.89 3.80 18.92
N ASP A 109 -10.95 4.89 19.71
CA ASP A 109 -11.87 6.01 19.50
C ASP A 109 -11.37 7.01 18.44
N LEU A 110 -10.04 7.12 18.28
CA LEU A 110 -9.40 8.10 17.42
C LEU A 110 -8.33 7.45 16.53
N ARG A 111 -8.30 7.85 15.26
CA ARG A 111 -7.22 7.51 14.32
C ARG A 111 -6.74 8.75 13.59
N ARG A 112 -5.43 9.02 13.65
CA ARG A 112 -4.82 10.24 13.07
C ARG A 112 -5.47 11.53 13.58
N GLY A 113 -5.93 11.55 14.83
CA GLY A 113 -6.58 12.69 15.46
C GLY A 113 -8.05 12.90 15.08
N MET A 114 -8.64 12.02 14.27
CA MET A 114 -10.06 12.03 13.89
C MET A 114 -10.80 10.86 14.56
N PRO A 115 -12.11 10.98 14.85
CA PRO A 115 -12.90 9.86 15.29
C PRO A 115 -12.82 8.69 14.34
N THR A 116 -12.78 7.46 14.86
CA THR A 116 -12.74 6.25 14.03
C THR A 116 -14.06 6.03 13.30
N ASN A 117 -14.03 5.23 12.24
CA ASN A 117 -15.18 5.03 11.35
C ASN A 117 -16.42 4.57 12.10
N HIS A 118 -16.27 3.61 13.03
CA HIS A 118 -17.39 3.10 13.83
C HIS A 118 -17.99 4.14 14.79
N LYS A 119 -17.21 5.13 15.22
CA LYS A 119 -17.73 6.24 16.05
C LYS A 119 -18.58 7.21 15.25
N VAL A 120 -18.30 7.39 13.96
CA VAL A 120 -19.02 8.32 13.08
C VAL A 120 -20.25 7.67 12.44
N TYR A 121 -20.08 6.43 11.92
CA TYR A 121 -21.08 5.75 11.08
C TYR A 121 -21.73 4.54 11.74
N GLY A 122 -21.29 4.16 12.96
CA GLY A 122 -21.72 2.95 13.66
C GLY A 122 -20.96 1.71 13.21
N GLU A 123 -20.93 0.69 14.08
CA GLU A 123 -20.16 -0.54 13.88
C GLU A 123 -20.56 -1.29 12.61
N ALA A 124 -21.87 -1.44 12.35
CA ALA A 124 -22.35 -2.16 11.17
C ALA A 124 -21.88 -1.51 9.86
N ASN A 125 -21.96 -0.17 9.75
CA ASN A 125 -21.46 0.55 8.57
C ASN A 125 -19.94 0.49 8.46
N ALA A 126 -19.20 0.51 9.57
CA ALA A 126 -17.76 0.38 9.57
C ALA A 126 -17.32 -1.00 9.05
N ILE A 127 -17.97 -2.08 9.50
CA ILE A 127 -17.72 -3.43 8.98
C ILE A 127 -17.95 -3.47 7.47
N LEU A 128 -19.13 -3.02 7.02
CA LEU A 128 -19.50 -3.02 5.61
C LEU A 128 -18.62 -2.10 4.75
N ALA A 129 -18.16 -0.97 5.31
CA ALA A 129 -17.22 -0.08 4.61
C ALA A 129 -15.86 -0.75 4.39
N GLY A 130 -15.37 -1.51 5.37
CA GLY A 130 -14.17 -2.32 5.21
C GLY A 130 -14.34 -3.41 4.15
N ASP A 131 -15.43 -4.18 4.20
CA ASP A 131 -15.73 -5.22 3.19
C ASP A 131 -15.83 -4.65 1.78
N ALA A 132 -16.51 -3.49 1.65
CA ALA A 132 -16.69 -2.82 0.38
C ALA A 132 -15.36 -2.26 -0.17
N LEU A 133 -14.46 -1.75 0.69
CA LEU A 133 -13.11 -1.32 0.28
C LEU A 133 -12.26 -2.51 -0.19
N LEU A 134 -12.34 -3.65 0.49
CA LEU A 134 -11.63 -4.85 0.10
C LEU A 134 -12.08 -5.35 -1.28
N THR A 135 -13.38 -5.45 -1.51
CA THR A 135 -13.93 -5.88 -2.80
C THR A 135 -13.65 -4.87 -3.91
N ARG A 136 -13.74 -3.56 -3.59
CA ARG A 136 -13.39 -2.49 -4.53
C ARG A 136 -11.93 -2.53 -4.94
N ALA A 137 -11.01 -2.89 -4.04
CA ALA A 137 -9.60 -3.04 -4.36
C ALA A 137 -9.38 -4.05 -5.49
N PHE A 138 -10.03 -5.22 -5.44
CA PHE A 138 -9.96 -6.21 -6.51
C PHE A 138 -10.64 -5.73 -7.80
N GLU A 139 -11.75 -5.00 -7.72
CA GLU A 139 -12.38 -4.36 -8.88
C GLU A 139 -11.44 -3.35 -9.55
N MET A 140 -10.72 -2.53 -8.77
CA MET A 140 -9.74 -1.57 -9.31
C MET A 140 -8.69 -2.28 -10.16
N VAL A 141 -8.13 -3.38 -9.67
CA VAL A 141 -7.12 -4.16 -10.40
C VAL A 141 -7.73 -4.83 -11.63
N ALA A 142 -8.86 -5.51 -11.48
CA ALA A 142 -9.42 -6.35 -12.53
C ALA A 142 -10.08 -5.56 -13.68
N LEU A 143 -10.72 -4.42 -13.36
CA LEU A 143 -11.59 -3.70 -14.30
C LEU A 143 -11.11 -2.27 -14.62
N ARG A 144 -10.17 -1.71 -13.83
CA ARG A 144 -9.73 -0.32 -13.98
C ARG A 144 -8.24 -0.18 -14.36
N SER A 145 -7.62 -1.27 -14.84
CA SER A 145 -6.21 -1.31 -15.26
C SER A 145 -6.06 -1.45 -16.78
N PRO A 146 -6.48 -0.46 -17.59
CA PRO A 146 -6.36 -0.53 -19.05
C PRO A 146 -4.89 -0.61 -19.46
N GLY A 147 -4.58 -1.37 -20.50
CA GLY A 147 -3.23 -1.49 -21.04
C GLY A 147 -2.34 -2.54 -20.33
N VAL A 148 -2.78 -3.11 -19.21
CA VAL A 148 -2.06 -4.20 -18.54
C VAL A 148 -2.59 -5.56 -19.02
N PRO A 149 -1.72 -6.51 -19.43
CA PRO A 149 -2.15 -7.85 -19.85
C PRO A 149 -2.89 -8.60 -18.75
N ALA A 150 -3.94 -9.33 -19.11
CA ALA A 150 -4.80 -10.06 -18.17
C ALA A 150 -4.00 -11.09 -17.33
N GLU A 151 -2.97 -11.70 -17.88
CA GLU A 151 -2.08 -12.61 -17.14
C GLU A 151 -1.35 -11.91 -16.00
N GLN A 152 -0.87 -10.68 -16.23
CA GLN A 152 -0.22 -9.88 -15.19
C GLN A 152 -1.23 -9.45 -14.12
N LEU A 153 -2.43 -9.03 -14.52
CA LEU A 153 -3.50 -8.69 -13.58
C LEU A 153 -3.89 -9.88 -12.70
N LEU A 154 -3.92 -11.09 -13.26
CA LEU A 154 -4.21 -12.30 -12.49
C LEU A 154 -3.11 -12.59 -11.45
N LYS A 155 -1.84 -12.39 -11.80
CA LYS A 155 -0.72 -12.49 -10.85
C LYS A 155 -0.82 -11.43 -9.74
N VAL A 156 -1.18 -10.19 -10.08
CA VAL A 156 -1.42 -9.11 -9.11
C VAL A 156 -2.57 -9.47 -8.16
N VAL A 157 -3.70 -9.95 -8.68
CA VAL A 157 -4.85 -10.38 -7.86
C VAL A 157 -4.42 -11.52 -6.92
N GLY A 158 -3.67 -12.50 -7.40
CA GLY A 158 -3.12 -13.59 -6.59
C GLY A 158 -2.24 -13.08 -5.45
N GLU A 159 -1.30 -12.19 -5.75
CA GLU A 159 -0.40 -11.59 -4.73
C GLU A 159 -1.17 -10.77 -3.69
N LEU A 160 -2.13 -9.94 -4.11
CA LEU A 160 -2.99 -9.18 -3.19
C LEU A 160 -3.83 -10.10 -2.30
N SER A 161 -4.36 -11.18 -2.85
CA SER A 161 -5.16 -12.15 -2.09
C SER A 161 -4.33 -12.87 -1.02
N LEU A 162 -3.09 -13.27 -1.35
CA LEU A 162 -2.17 -13.88 -0.40
C LEU A 162 -1.75 -12.88 0.69
N ALA A 163 -1.43 -11.65 0.30
CA ALA A 163 -0.94 -10.62 1.23
C ALA A 163 -2.03 -10.11 2.19
N SER A 164 -3.29 -10.04 1.75
CA SER A 164 -4.42 -9.57 2.57
C SER A 164 -5.13 -10.68 3.34
N GLY A 165 -5.07 -11.93 2.88
CA GLY A 165 -5.80 -13.06 3.41
C GLY A 165 -5.16 -13.74 4.62
N ALA A 166 -5.57 -14.99 4.87
CA ALA A 166 -5.10 -15.81 5.99
C ALA A 166 -3.57 -16.02 6.02
N PRO A 167 -2.85 -16.21 4.89
CA PRO A 167 -1.40 -16.32 4.92
C PRO A 167 -0.66 -14.99 5.08
N GLY A 168 -1.36 -13.87 5.18
CA GLY A 168 -0.82 -12.51 5.28
C GLY A 168 -1.44 -11.72 6.42
N LEU A 169 -1.99 -10.55 6.08
CA LEU A 169 -2.47 -9.54 7.02
C LEU A 169 -3.48 -10.11 8.03
N VAL A 170 -4.50 -10.83 7.55
CA VAL A 170 -5.54 -11.38 8.43
C VAL A 170 -4.96 -12.41 9.41
N GLY A 171 -4.07 -13.31 8.95
CA GLY A 171 -3.41 -14.27 9.85
C GLY A 171 -2.50 -13.59 10.88
N GLY A 172 -1.76 -12.56 10.46
CA GLY A 172 -0.96 -11.75 11.38
C GLY A 172 -1.81 -11.02 12.43
N GLN A 173 -2.98 -10.52 12.03
CA GLN A 173 -3.94 -9.88 12.94
C GLN A 173 -4.50 -10.85 14.00
N VAL A 174 -4.85 -12.08 13.60
CA VAL A 174 -5.34 -13.10 14.54
C VAL A 174 -4.30 -13.37 15.63
N VAL A 175 -3.03 -13.59 15.24
CA VAL A 175 -1.96 -13.87 16.20
C VAL A 175 -1.68 -12.65 17.09
N ASP A 176 -1.78 -11.42 16.55
CA ASP A 176 -1.62 -10.18 17.33
C ASP A 176 -2.68 -10.10 18.45
N LEU A 177 -3.94 -10.36 18.13
CA LEU A 177 -5.05 -10.39 19.11
C LEU A 177 -4.88 -11.53 20.14
N GLU A 178 -4.46 -12.71 19.71
CA GLU A 178 -4.20 -13.84 20.62
C GLU A 178 -3.08 -13.55 21.61
N CYS A 179 -2.17 -12.64 21.29
CA CYS A 179 -1.04 -12.22 22.10
C CYS A 179 -1.33 -11.02 23.01
N GLU A 180 -2.48 -10.39 22.88
CA GLU A 180 -2.82 -9.21 23.66
C GLU A 180 -2.79 -9.49 25.18
N GLY A 181 -2.07 -8.63 25.93
CA GLY A 181 -1.88 -8.79 27.37
C GLY A 181 -1.01 -9.96 27.81
N LYS A 182 -0.27 -10.61 26.91
CA LYS A 182 0.63 -11.73 27.19
C LYS A 182 2.09 -11.38 26.89
N ASP A 183 3.01 -12.03 27.58
CA ASP A 183 4.41 -12.03 27.19
C ASP A 183 4.58 -12.85 25.92
N VAL A 184 5.23 -12.27 24.91
CA VAL A 184 5.36 -12.85 23.55
C VAL A 184 6.84 -13.10 23.28
N ASP A 185 7.19 -14.31 22.81
CA ASP A 185 8.54 -14.60 22.35
C ASP A 185 8.89 -13.89 21.02
N LEU A 186 10.18 -13.87 20.71
CA LEU A 186 10.68 -13.19 19.52
C LEU A 186 10.15 -13.79 18.22
N GLU A 187 9.97 -15.11 18.17
CA GLU A 187 9.48 -15.82 16.98
C GLU A 187 8.04 -15.41 16.66
N THR A 188 7.18 -15.39 17.68
CA THR A 188 5.78 -14.93 17.56
C THR A 188 5.70 -13.45 17.16
N LEU A 189 6.54 -12.59 17.78
CA LEU A 189 6.61 -11.17 17.42
C LEU A 189 7.06 -10.98 15.97
N GLU A 190 8.07 -11.72 15.51
CA GLU A 190 8.50 -11.72 14.11
C GLU A 190 7.39 -12.18 13.16
N TYR A 191 6.63 -13.22 13.54
CA TYR A 191 5.48 -13.68 12.78
C TYR A 191 4.45 -12.56 12.60
N ILE A 192 4.04 -11.89 13.68
CA ILE A 192 3.07 -10.78 13.63
C ILE A 192 3.58 -9.69 12.69
N HIS A 193 4.83 -9.23 12.85
CA HIS A 193 5.38 -8.16 12.01
C HIS A 193 5.47 -8.54 10.53
N LEU A 194 5.87 -9.78 10.22
CA LEU A 194 6.00 -10.24 8.85
C LEU A 194 4.64 -10.40 8.15
N HIS A 195 3.60 -10.80 8.88
CA HIS A 195 2.29 -11.09 8.31
C HIS A 195 1.34 -9.89 8.42
N LYS A 196 1.12 -9.33 9.62
CA LYS A 196 0.21 -8.19 9.81
C LYS A 196 0.65 -6.95 9.00
N THR A 197 1.96 -6.69 8.88
CA THR A 197 2.51 -5.49 8.23
C THR A 197 3.35 -5.81 6.99
N GLY A 198 4.28 -6.74 7.10
CA GLY A 198 5.30 -7.04 6.09
C GLY A 198 4.71 -7.64 4.81
N ALA A 199 3.68 -8.49 4.91
CA ALA A 199 3.06 -9.12 3.75
C ALA A 199 2.49 -8.09 2.77
N LEU A 200 1.74 -7.10 3.25
CA LEU A 200 1.16 -6.07 2.40
C LEU A 200 2.23 -5.09 1.88
N LEU A 201 3.28 -4.77 2.67
CA LEU A 201 4.39 -3.93 2.19
C LEU A 201 5.17 -4.63 1.07
N ARG A 202 5.47 -5.93 1.21
CA ARG A 202 6.09 -6.73 0.17
C ARG A 202 5.24 -6.77 -1.10
N SER A 203 3.94 -6.96 -0.94
CA SER A 203 2.98 -6.98 -2.04
C SER A 203 2.97 -5.66 -2.82
N CYS A 204 3.19 -4.49 -2.17
CA CYS A 204 3.30 -3.21 -2.87
C CYS A 204 4.42 -3.22 -3.91
N VAL A 205 5.60 -3.71 -3.53
CA VAL A 205 6.75 -3.77 -4.42
C VAL A 205 6.55 -4.81 -5.53
N LEU A 206 6.07 -6.01 -5.17
CA LEU A 206 5.86 -7.08 -6.14
C LEU A 206 4.80 -6.73 -7.18
N THR A 207 3.67 -6.19 -6.74
CA THR A 207 2.57 -5.87 -7.67
C THR A 207 2.94 -4.75 -8.63
N GLY A 208 3.69 -3.73 -8.18
CA GLY A 208 4.23 -2.70 -9.08
C GLY A 208 5.15 -3.28 -10.15
N ALA A 209 6.08 -4.15 -9.76
CA ALA A 209 6.98 -4.83 -10.69
C ALA A 209 6.23 -5.78 -11.63
N LEU A 210 5.21 -6.51 -11.15
CA LEU A 210 4.35 -7.36 -11.98
C LEU A 210 3.61 -6.58 -13.05
N ILE A 211 3.07 -5.40 -12.74
CA ILE A 211 2.41 -4.50 -13.70
C ILE A 211 3.38 -4.09 -14.82
N ALA A 212 4.64 -3.86 -14.49
CA ALA A 212 5.67 -3.54 -15.48
C ALA A 212 6.16 -4.74 -16.31
N GLY A 213 5.71 -5.96 -16.00
CA GLY A 213 6.18 -7.17 -16.66
C GLY A 213 7.60 -7.58 -16.27
N ALA A 214 7.99 -7.32 -15.02
CA ALA A 214 9.30 -7.66 -14.49
C ALA A 214 9.66 -9.14 -14.68
N SER A 215 10.94 -9.42 -14.92
CA SER A 215 11.45 -10.79 -15.00
C SER A 215 11.41 -11.50 -13.63
N ASP A 216 11.35 -12.84 -13.64
CA ASP A 216 11.38 -13.63 -12.42
C ASP A 216 12.63 -13.34 -11.57
N ALA A 217 13.77 -13.05 -12.20
CA ALA A 217 15.00 -12.67 -11.51
C ALA A 217 14.85 -11.36 -10.74
N LEU A 218 14.20 -10.33 -11.32
CA LEU A 218 13.91 -9.06 -10.63
C LEU A 218 12.90 -9.26 -9.50
N LEU A 219 11.84 -10.03 -9.75
CA LEU A 219 10.84 -10.35 -8.72
C LEU A 219 11.48 -11.07 -7.52
N ALA A 220 12.36 -12.03 -7.77
CA ALA A 220 13.12 -12.73 -6.74
C ALA A 220 14.02 -11.77 -5.94
N ALA A 221 14.75 -10.86 -6.62
CA ALA A 221 15.60 -9.86 -5.97
C ALA A 221 14.80 -8.93 -5.05
N LEU A 222 13.63 -8.46 -5.50
CA LEU A 222 12.73 -7.59 -4.73
C LEU A 222 12.12 -8.28 -3.51
N THR A 223 12.04 -9.62 -3.50
CA THR A 223 11.52 -10.39 -2.35
C THR A 223 12.59 -10.76 -1.34
N THR A 224 13.87 -10.77 -1.73
CA THR A 224 14.97 -11.25 -0.89
C THR A 224 15.39 -10.24 0.17
N ASP A 225 15.09 -8.96 0.01
CA ASP A 225 15.46 -7.92 0.98
C ASP A 225 14.52 -7.91 2.21
N ARG A 226 14.62 -9.00 3.02
CA ARG A 226 13.89 -9.12 4.29
C ARG A 226 14.36 -8.12 5.36
N LYS A 227 15.54 -7.51 5.21
CA LYS A 227 16.10 -6.62 6.25
C LYS A 227 15.54 -5.21 6.19
N SER A 228 15.27 -4.67 5.01
CA SER A 228 14.70 -3.33 4.84
C SER A 228 13.26 -3.24 5.32
N THR A 229 12.48 -4.31 5.18
CA THR A 229 11.11 -4.40 5.68
C THR A 229 11.03 -4.42 7.21
N ARG A 230 12.05 -4.97 7.90
CA ARG A 230 12.16 -4.98 9.37
C ARG A 230 12.34 -3.59 9.99
N LEU A 231 13.08 -2.70 9.35
CA LEU A 231 13.40 -1.37 9.91
C LEU A 231 12.21 -0.41 9.95
N ASN A 232 11.24 -0.56 9.04
CA ASN A 232 10.07 0.33 9.00
C ASN A 232 8.93 -0.10 9.95
N SER A 233 8.85 -1.36 10.36
CA SER A 233 7.83 -1.84 11.29
C SER A 233 8.14 -1.50 12.76
N SER A 234 9.40 -1.35 13.14
CA SER A 234 9.81 -1.04 14.52
C SER A 234 9.43 0.37 14.99
N HIS A 235 9.11 1.31 14.08
CA HIS A 235 8.67 2.66 14.45
C HIS A 235 7.17 2.78 14.77
N SER A 236 6.35 1.82 14.40
CA SER A 236 4.90 1.85 14.68
C SER A 236 4.51 1.14 15.99
N SER A 237 5.37 0.27 16.53
CA SER A 237 5.11 -0.49 17.75
C SER A 237 5.51 0.22 19.06
N VAL A 238 6.23 1.34 18.99
CA VAL A 238 6.65 2.10 20.19
C VAL A 238 5.52 2.96 20.78
N SER A 239 4.39 3.08 20.11
CA SER A 239 3.27 3.94 20.51
C SER A 239 2.29 3.30 21.53
N ARG A 240 2.51 2.04 21.95
CA ARG A 240 1.61 1.32 22.87
C ARG A 240 2.28 0.95 24.20
N MET A 241 2.98 1.90 24.85
CA MET A 241 3.21 1.74 26.29
C MET A 241 1.99 2.31 27.04
N PRO A 242 1.38 1.54 27.96
CA PRO A 242 0.34 2.09 28.81
C PRO A 242 0.92 3.23 29.62
N SER A 243 0.31 4.41 29.59
CA SER A 243 0.63 5.48 30.51
C SER A 243 0.26 4.98 31.89
N SER A 244 1.26 4.62 32.66
CA SER A 244 1.11 4.31 34.08
C SER A 244 0.69 5.58 34.83
N ALA A 245 -0.49 5.48 35.51
CA ALA A 245 -1.01 6.26 36.65
C ALA A 245 -1.09 7.77 36.48
#